data_cd2acd4138c4c0d13358c459c65c599f
#
_entry.id   cd2acd4138c4c0d13358c459c65c599f
#
_cell.length_a   1.000
_cell.length_b   1.000
_cell.length_c   1.000
_cell.angle_alpha   90.00
_cell.angle_beta   90.00
_cell.angle_gamma   90.00
#
_symmetry.space_group_name_H-M   'P 1'
#
loop_
_entity.id
_entity.type
_entity.pdbx_description
1 polymer ?
#
loop_
_entity_poly.entity_id
_entity_poly.type
_entity_poly.pdbx_seq_one_letter_code
_entity_poly.pdbx_strand_id
1 'polypeptide(L)'
;MTAAELQQELAACGKVGTEARRQFHTQRLEHLAKEHRAGAAGLATAEAITDTTDTIVLDAYAAAGNRTGSHALLALGGYGRRRMAPKSDVDLLFLFSRDKDKEPDLISGVLHPLWDVGFDIGHSSRTLSESAAMAKSDLESCTAMLDARLLAGDENLFADFRARILKNVPKASSAQLHKMHLARGAHAGSVQLLEPNVKESPGGLREIHLFEWGLKSELRQAVISDAFSDYLDDQELKALAAGREFLWRIRHELHFTTGRKHDVLENENKPLVAQMLGYADRSAGGGDVPAHEGPVRRVGTTDRTGADWGRELAVEAFLRDYYLHASATFHAVRLGFERLRARPKKGRRLLLEPGVVAIDNEIELPGGRAWLAQEPLRLLRVFALSQNRRLALSEPAARLIRQNAHLLDDNVRRSVEARDLFLRILWRKQGTADTLRAMHELGVLGAYLPEFGETTCLVQYDIYHVYTVDEHT
;
A
#
# COMPACT_ATOMS: atom_id res chain seq x y z
N MET A 1 -4.61 -14.11 20.86
CA MET A 1 -5.76 -14.57 21.70
C MET A 1 -6.79 -15.21 20.79
N THR A 2 -7.45 -16.25 21.27
CA THR A 2 -8.58 -16.90 20.57
C THR A 2 -9.88 -16.12 20.79
N ALA A 3 -10.89 -16.35 19.93
CA ALA A 3 -12.21 -15.73 20.12
C ALA A 3 -12.86 -16.11 21.47
N ALA A 4 -12.64 -17.34 21.95
CA ALA A 4 -13.14 -17.79 23.25
C ALA A 4 -12.49 -17.05 24.43
N GLU A 5 -11.18 -16.81 24.37
CA GLU A 5 -10.47 -16.01 25.39
C GLU A 5 -10.97 -14.56 25.43
N LEU A 6 -11.20 -13.95 24.27
CA LEU A 6 -11.75 -12.60 24.19
C LEU A 6 -13.19 -12.53 24.74
N GLN A 7 -14.03 -13.52 24.50
CA GLN A 7 -15.36 -13.60 25.08
C GLN A 7 -15.32 -13.76 26.60
N GLN A 8 -14.39 -14.56 27.13
CA GLN A 8 -14.17 -14.68 28.58
C GLN A 8 -13.69 -13.37 29.20
N GLU A 9 -12.80 -12.65 28.54
CA GLU A 9 -12.31 -11.34 28.98
C GLU A 9 -13.45 -10.31 29.01
N LEU A 10 -14.32 -10.28 27.98
CA LEU A 10 -15.52 -9.43 27.96
C LEU A 10 -16.45 -9.77 29.15
N ALA A 11 -16.73 -11.05 29.39
CA ALA A 11 -17.57 -11.49 30.50
C ALA A 11 -16.95 -11.16 31.87
N ALA A 12 -15.63 -11.14 31.98
CA ALA A 12 -14.90 -10.83 33.22
C ALA A 12 -14.84 -9.34 33.55
N CYS A 13 -15.33 -8.43 32.68
CA CYS A 13 -15.34 -6.98 32.96
C CYS A 13 -16.23 -6.56 34.16
N GLY A 14 -16.96 -7.48 34.78
CA GLY A 14 -17.75 -7.23 36.01
C GLY A 14 -18.95 -6.28 35.85
N LYS A 15 -19.25 -5.89 34.62
CA LYS A 15 -20.38 -5.04 34.18
C LYS A 15 -21.24 -5.81 33.19
N VAL A 16 -22.41 -5.29 32.84
CA VAL A 16 -23.38 -5.94 31.95
C VAL A 16 -23.71 -5.02 30.78
N GLY A 17 -23.97 -5.61 29.62
CA GLY A 17 -24.45 -4.91 28.44
C GLY A 17 -23.43 -3.92 27.86
N THR A 18 -23.88 -2.75 27.48
CA THR A 18 -23.08 -1.73 26.79
C THR A 18 -21.87 -1.25 27.59
N GLU A 19 -21.99 -1.16 28.89
CA GLU A 19 -20.91 -0.68 29.76
C GLU A 19 -19.77 -1.71 29.85
N ALA A 20 -20.09 -3.02 29.84
CA ALA A 20 -19.08 -4.08 29.74
C ALA A 20 -18.32 -4.00 28.42
N ARG A 21 -19.04 -3.86 27.30
CA ARG A 21 -18.46 -3.72 25.96
C ARG A 21 -17.55 -2.49 25.85
N ARG A 22 -17.96 -1.35 26.42
CA ARG A 22 -17.15 -0.12 26.42
C ARG A 22 -15.87 -0.29 27.24
N GLN A 23 -15.96 -0.86 28.43
CA GLN A 23 -14.80 -1.12 29.28
C GLN A 23 -13.83 -2.10 28.60
N PHE A 24 -14.34 -3.21 28.08
CA PHE A 24 -13.57 -4.18 27.32
C PHE A 24 -12.85 -3.52 26.14
N HIS A 25 -13.55 -2.78 25.30
CA HIS A 25 -12.97 -2.06 24.16
C HIS A 25 -11.82 -1.15 24.59
N THR A 26 -12.02 -0.33 25.63
CA THR A 26 -11.00 0.59 26.13
C THR A 26 -9.76 -0.17 26.62
N GLN A 27 -9.93 -1.18 27.45
CA GLN A 27 -8.82 -1.96 28.01
C GLN A 27 -8.03 -2.70 26.92
N ARG A 28 -8.75 -3.26 25.93
CA ARG A 28 -8.11 -3.94 24.78
C ARG A 28 -7.31 -2.97 23.94
N LEU A 29 -7.83 -1.79 23.60
CA LEU A 29 -7.08 -0.79 22.83
C LEU A 29 -5.86 -0.28 23.58
N GLU A 30 -5.93 -0.07 24.89
CA GLU A 30 -4.76 0.30 25.71
C GLU A 30 -3.69 -0.79 25.73
N HIS A 31 -4.12 -2.06 25.82
CA HIS A 31 -3.20 -3.20 25.76
C HIS A 31 -2.53 -3.28 24.38
N LEU A 32 -3.30 -3.21 23.31
CA LEU A 32 -2.79 -3.27 21.94
C LEU A 32 -1.87 -2.09 21.59
N ALA A 33 -2.11 -0.91 22.16
CA ALA A 33 -1.20 0.23 22.03
C ALA A 33 0.16 -0.04 22.65
N LYS A 34 0.20 -0.70 23.83
CA LYS A 34 1.46 -1.09 24.49
C LYS A 34 2.22 -2.14 23.68
N GLU A 35 1.52 -3.17 23.19
CA GLU A 35 2.14 -4.21 22.34
C GLU A 35 2.68 -3.61 21.03
N HIS A 36 1.89 -2.72 20.39
CA HIS A 36 2.30 -2.01 19.19
C HIS A 36 3.60 -1.24 19.38
N ARG A 37 3.70 -0.43 20.46
CA ARG A 37 4.90 0.34 20.81
C ARG A 37 6.07 -0.53 21.26
N ALA A 38 5.79 -1.73 21.74
CA ALA A 38 6.81 -2.75 22.03
C ALA A 38 7.32 -3.48 20.75
N GLY A 39 6.80 -3.12 19.55
CA GLY A 39 7.27 -3.63 18.28
C GLY A 39 6.38 -4.71 17.65
N ALA A 40 5.15 -4.89 18.12
CA ALA A 40 4.20 -5.80 17.45
C ALA A 40 3.99 -5.42 15.98
N ALA A 41 3.84 -6.44 15.13
CA ALA A 41 3.62 -6.25 13.70
C ALA A 41 2.32 -5.47 13.42
N GLY A 42 2.36 -4.56 12.44
CA GLY A 42 1.22 -3.70 12.11
C GLY A 42 0.01 -4.50 11.65
N LEU A 43 0.22 -5.54 10.83
CA LEU A 43 -0.88 -6.41 10.40
C LEU A 43 -1.46 -7.24 11.54
N ALA A 44 -0.62 -7.74 12.45
CA ALA A 44 -1.09 -8.47 13.63
C ALA A 44 -1.91 -7.57 14.56
N THR A 45 -1.47 -6.32 14.75
CA THR A 45 -2.24 -5.31 15.49
C THR A 45 -3.60 -5.03 14.82
N ALA A 46 -3.65 -4.90 13.49
CA ALA A 46 -4.90 -4.70 12.74
C ALA A 46 -5.88 -5.89 12.91
N GLU A 47 -5.36 -7.11 12.91
CA GLU A 47 -6.14 -8.32 13.16
C GLU A 47 -6.66 -8.38 14.60
N ALA A 48 -5.83 -8.07 15.58
CA ALA A 48 -6.22 -8.05 17.00
C ALA A 48 -7.29 -6.98 17.31
N ILE A 49 -7.21 -5.80 16.68
CA ILE A 49 -8.26 -4.77 16.75
C ILE A 49 -9.55 -5.31 16.13
N THR A 50 -9.46 -6.01 14.99
CA THR A 50 -10.62 -6.63 14.34
C THR A 50 -11.26 -7.68 15.22
N ASP A 51 -10.48 -8.56 15.85
CA ASP A 51 -10.97 -9.62 16.76
C ASP A 51 -11.65 -9.01 18.00
N THR A 52 -11.12 -7.92 18.52
CA THR A 52 -11.75 -7.15 19.60
C THR A 52 -13.11 -6.58 19.15
N THR A 53 -13.18 -6.04 17.94
CA THR A 53 -14.42 -5.52 17.34
C THR A 53 -15.42 -6.64 17.07
N ASP A 54 -14.97 -7.77 16.51
CA ASP A 54 -15.81 -8.97 16.28
C ASP A 54 -16.46 -9.44 17.59
N THR A 55 -15.69 -9.51 18.67
CA THR A 55 -16.19 -9.93 19.99
C THR A 55 -17.34 -9.04 20.45
N ILE A 56 -17.21 -7.72 20.32
CA ILE A 56 -18.25 -6.75 20.74
C ILE A 56 -19.48 -6.82 19.82
N VAL A 57 -19.27 -6.91 18.50
CA VAL A 57 -20.35 -6.98 17.50
C VAL A 57 -21.16 -8.27 17.68
N LEU A 58 -20.48 -9.40 17.86
CA LEU A 58 -21.13 -10.70 18.05
C LEU A 58 -21.89 -10.78 19.38
N ASP A 59 -21.37 -10.18 20.45
CA ASP A 59 -22.07 -10.09 21.72
C ASP A 59 -23.32 -9.21 21.63
N ALA A 60 -23.25 -8.08 20.91
CA ALA A 60 -24.41 -7.23 20.63
C ALA A 60 -25.46 -7.95 19.77
N TYR A 61 -25.01 -8.69 18.74
CA TYR A 61 -25.89 -9.49 17.90
C TYR A 61 -26.58 -10.62 18.68
N ALA A 62 -25.86 -11.33 19.55
CA ALA A 62 -26.45 -12.34 20.41
C ALA A 62 -27.48 -11.76 21.38
N ALA A 63 -27.21 -10.59 21.94
CA ALA A 63 -28.14 -9.87 22.85
C ALA A 63 -29.40 -9.36 22.14
N ALA A 64 -29.35 -9.07 20.84
CA ALA A 64 -30.53 -8.67 20.05
C ALA A 64 -31.55 -9.81 19.86
N GLY A 65 -31.18 -11.04 20.21
CA GLY A 65 -32.07 -12.21 20.27
C GLY A 65 -32.06 -13.05 18.99
N ASN A 66 -32.40 -14.35 19.20
CA ASN A 66 -32.47 -15.33 18.09
C ASN A 66 -33.75 -15.10 17.27
N ARG A 67 -33.64 -14.87 15.96
CA ARG A 67 -34.77 -14.57 15.06
C ARG A 67 -34.98 -15.70 14.03
N THR A 68 -36.20 -15.86 13.59
CA THR A 68 -36.66 -16.93 12.69
C THR A 68 -36.67 -16.49 11.25
N GLY A 69 -35.52 -16.18 10.67
CA GLY A 69 -35.47 -15.79 9.26
C GLY A 69 -34.09 -16.09 8.67
N SER A 70 -34.04 -16.30 7.36
CA SER A 70 -32.74 -16.43 6.67
C SER A 70 -32.13 -15.06 6.52
N HIS A 71 -31.20 -14.74 7.41
CA HIS A 71 -30.42 -13.51 7.39
C HIS A 71 -28.96 -13.79 7.75
N ALA A 72 -28.07 -12.88 7.37
CA ALA A 72 -26.66 -12.92 7.72
C ALA A 72 -26.16 -11.52 8.06
N LEU A 73 -25.32 -11.40 9.09
CA LEU A 73 -24.59 -10.20 9.44
C LEU A 73 -23.20 -10.29 8.84
N LEU A 74 -22.85 -9.34 7.99
CA LEU A 74 -21.58 -9.30 7.27
C LEU A 74 -20.76 -8.07 7.65
N ALA A 75 -19.44 -8.25 7.81
CA ALA A 75 -18.48 -7.19 7.84
C ALA A 75 -18.07 -6.83 6.40
N LEU A 76 -17.95 -5.56 6.07
CA LEU A 76 -17.56 -5.05 4.75
C LEU A 76 -16.24 -4.27 4.80
N GLY A 77 -15.68 -3.96 3.65
CA GLY A 77 -14.54 -3.08 3.50
C GLY A 77 -13.33 -3.45 4.36
N GLY A 78 -12.77 -2.51 5.10
CA GLY A 78 -11.64 -2.72 6.00
C GLY A 78 -11.94 -3.73 7.10
N TYR A 79 -13.12 -3.67 7.66
CA TYR A 79 -13.61 -4.61 8.66
C TYR A 79 -13.77 -6.02 8.08
N GLY A 80 -14.31 -6.12 6.88
CA GLY A 80 -14.42 -7.42 6.17
C GLY A 80 -13.06 -8.06 5.88
N ARG A 81 -12.05 -7.27 5.49
CA ARG A 81 -10.67 -7.72 5.24
C ARG A 81 -9.90 -8.10 6.52
N ARG A 82 -10.44 -7.90 7.70
CA ARG A 82 -9.72 -8.01 8.98
C ARG A 82 -8.54 -7.03 9.08
N ARG A 83 -8.74 -5.80 8.64
CA ARG A 83 -7.72 -4.75 8.57
C ARG A 83 -8.29 -3.44 9.14
N MET A 84 -8.36 -3.38 10.48
CA MET A 84 -8.84 -2.21 11.21
C MET A 84 -7.72 -1.48 11.94
N ALA A 85 -7.79 -0.15 11.95
CA ALA A 85 -7.03 0.69 12.86
C ALA A 85 -7.90 1.05 14.09
N PRO A 86 -7.32 1.56 15.19
CA PRO A 86 -8.05 1.77 16.46
C PRO A 86 -9.32 2.60 16.36
N LYS A 87 -9.39 3.50 15.39
CA LYS A 87 -10.54 4.40 15.14
C LYS A 87 -11.09 4.24 13.72
N SER A 88 -10.99 3.03 13.16
CA SER A 88 -11.64 2.70 11.89
C SER A 88 -13.15 2.60 12.03
N ASP A 89 -13.87 2.93 10.95
CA ASP A 89 -15.30 2.69 10.84
C ASP A 89 -15.59 1.18 10.89
N VAL A 90 -16.75 0.83 11.41
CA VAL A 90 -17.27 -0.54 11.44
C VAL A 90 -18.37 -0.65 10.39
N ASP A 91 -18.05 -1.22 9.23
CA ASP A 91 -19.00 -1.34 8.12
C ASP A 91 -19.75 -2.68 8.19
N LEU A 92 -21.08 -2.60 8.37
CA LEU A 92 -21.97 -3.75 8.53
C LEU A 92 -23.01 -3.83 7.41
N LEU A 93 -23.23 -5.05 6.91
CA LEU A 93 -24.36 -5.36 6.02
C LEU A 93 -25.26 -6.41 6.70
N PHE A 94 -26.50 -6.02 6.95
CA PHE A 94 -27.58 -6.93 7.28
C PHE A 94 -28.16 -7.49 5.98
N LEU A 95 -27.80 -8.71 5.65
CA LEU A 95 -28.25 -9.40 4.45
C LEU A 95 -29.48 -10.25 4.74
N PHE A 96 -30.53 -10.07 3.95
CA PHE A 96 -31.77 -10.82 4.06
C PHE A 96 -32.06 -11.60 2.79
N SER A 97 -32.71 -12.73 2.94
CA SER A 97 -33.12 -13.57 1.81
C SER A 97 -34.14 -12.84 0.92
N ARG A 98 -35.16 -12.19 1.53
CA ARG A 98 -36.22 -11.46 0.88
C ARG A 98 -36.53 -10.18 1.62
N ASP A 99 -37.15 -9.22 0.94
CA ASP A 99 -37.52 -7.92 1.52
C ASP A 99 -38.42 -8.03 2.75
N LYS A 100 -39.40 -8.95 2.71
CA LYS A 100 -40.30 -9.22 3.85
C LYS A 100 -39.60 -9.85 5.07
N ASP A 101 -38.38 -10.33 4.90
CA ASP A 101 -37.60 -10.92 5.98
C ASP A 101 -36.74 -9.89 6.69
N LYS A 102 -36.74 -8.61 6.26
CA LYS A 102 -36.03 -7.48 6.91
C LYS A 102 -36.63 -7.22 8.28
N GLU A 103 -35.78 -7.23 9.30
CA GLU A 103 -36.14 -7.09 10.71
C GLU A 103 -35.54 -5.80 11.30
N PRO A 104 -36.30 -4.68 11.36
CA PRO A 104 -35.79 -3.42 11.93
C PRO A 104 -35.36 -3.53 13.39
N ASP A 105 -36.03 -4.37 14.18
CA ASP A 105 -35.70 -4.60 15.60
C ASP A 105 -34.37 -5.30 15.78
N LEU A 106 -34.01 -6.25 14.90
CA LEU A 106 -32.69 -6.87 14.90
C LEU A 106 -31.61 -5.84 14.59
N ILE A 107 -31.83 -5.03 13.55
CA ILE A 107 -30.88 -4.00 13.10
C ILE A 107 -30.65 -3.01 14.24
N SER A 108 -31.70 -2.43 14.80
CA SER A 108 -31.61 -1.46 15.91
C SER A 108 -31.02 -2.07 17.17
N GLY A 109 -31.38 -3.33 17.49
CA GLY A 109 -30.86 -4.07 18.63
C GLY A 109 -29.34 -4.34 18.56
N VAL A 110 -28.76 -4.40 17.34
CA VAL A 110 -27.31 -4.48 17.14
C VAL A 110 -26.68 -3.09 17.14
N LEU A 111 -27.24 -2.14 16.39
CA LEU A 111 -26.60 -0.86 16.15
C LEU A 111 -26.57 0.06 17.38
N HIS A 112 -27.67 0.15 18.15
CA HIS A 112 -27.73 1.04 19.31
C HIS A 112 -26.63 0.74 20.34
N PRO A 113 -26.45 -0.54 20.79
CA PRO A 113 -25.35 -0.86 21.70
C PRO A 113 -23.97 -0.52 21.15
N LEU A 114 -23.75 -0.65 19.85
CA LEU A 114 -22.46 -0.38 19.22
C LEU A 114 -22.17 1.12 19.14
N TRP A 115 -23.19 1.96 18.84
CA TRP A 115 -23.07 3.42 18.92
C TRP A 115 -22.77 3.87 20.35
N ASP A 116 -23.44 3.26 21.33
CA ASP A 116 -23.23 3.56 22.75
C ASP A 116 -21.82 3.18 23.23
N VAL A 117 -21.17 2.16 22.63
CA VAL A 117 -19.76 1.85 22.87
C VAL A 117 -18.84 2.94 22.30
N GLY A 118 -19.29 3.66 21.27
CA GLY A 118 -18.56 4.73 20.61
C GLY A 118 -17.96 4.36 19.26
N PHE A 119 -18.47 3.31 18.61
CA PHE A 119 -18.08 2.99 17.24
C PHE A 119 -18.71 3.95 16.23
N ASP A 120 -17.92 4.33 15.23
CA ASP A 120 -18.43 4.92 13.99
C ASP A 120 -18.89 3.80 13.06
N ILE A 121 -20.20 3.74 12.76
CA ILE A 121 -20.80 2.59 12.08
C ILE A 121 -21.40 3.00 10.75
N GLY A 122 -20.80 2.48 9.66
CA GLY A 122 -21.47 2.37 8.37
C GLY A 122 -22.37 1.14 8.34
N HIS A 123 -23.65 1.30 8.00
CA HIS A 123 -24.51 0.13 7.90
C HIS A 123 -25.45 0.18 6.70
N SER A 124 -25.88 -0.99 6.25
CA SER A 124 -26.92 -1.15 5.25
C SER A 124 -27.71 -2.43 5.46
N SER A 125 -28.97 -2.43 5.00
CA SER A 125 -29.87 -3.58 5.01
C SER A 125 -30.29 -3.89 3.58
N ARG A 126 -29.94 -5.06 3.08
CA ARG A 126 -30.16 -5.43 1.67
C ARG A 126 -30.56 -6.88 1.51
N THR A 127 -31.25 -7.16 0.43
CA THR A 127 -31.43 -8.52 -0.12
C THR A 127 -30.29 -8.87 -1.05
N LEU A 128 -30.23 -10.15 -1.44
CA LEU A 128 -29.31 -10.64 -2.50
C LEU A 128 -29.45 -9.86 -3.80
N SER A 129 -30.69 -9.53 -4.18
CA SER A 129 -30.99 -8.83 -5.44
C SER A 129 -30.53 -7.37 -5.40
N GLU A 130 -30.80 -6.67 -4.30
CA GLU A 130 -30.34 -5.30 -4.07
C GLU A 130 -28.82 -5.20 -4.03
N SER A 131 -28.16 -6.15 -3.34
CA SER A 131 -26.68 -6.22 -3.29
C SER A 131 -26.08 -6.43 -4.68
N ALA A 132 -26.65 -7.34 -5.48
CA ALA A 132 -26.18 -7.60 -6.84
C ALA A 132 -26.40 -6.40 -7.78
N ALA A 133 -27.52 -5.67 -7.64
CA ALA A 133 -27.78 -4.45 -8.39
C ALA A 133 -26.78 -3.34 -8.04
N MET A 134 -26.51 -3.16 -6.75
CA MET A 134 -25.55 -2.18 -6.25
C MET A 134 -24.12 -2.48 -6.74
N ALA A 135 -23.68 -3.74 -6.67
CA ALA A 135 -22.37 -4.15 -7.19
C ALA A 135 -22.17 -3.82 -8.68
N LYS A 136 -23.25 -3.80 -9.46
CA LYS A 136 -23.23 -3.49 -10.89
C LYS A 136 -23.12 -1.99 -11.19
N SER A 137 -23.74 -1.17 -10.36
CA SER A 137 -23.92 0.28 -10.61
C SER A 137 -22.89 1.15 -9.90
N ASP A 138 -22.33 0.66 -8.77
CA ASP A 138 -21.42 1.43 -7.92
C ASP A 138 -20.14 0.64 -7.60
N LEU A 139 -19.00 1.18 -8.04
CA LEU A 139 -17.69 0.53 -7.87
C LEU A 139 -17.27 0.49 -6.40
N GLU A 140 -17.57 1.52 -5.63
CA GLU A 140 -17.20 1.60 -4.22
C GLU A 140 -17.93 0.54 -3.39
N SER A 141 -19.26 0.46 -3.56
CA SER A 141 -20.06 -0.62 -2.94
C SER A 141 -19.63 -2.01 -3.43
N CYS A 142 -19.29 -2.14 -4.71
CA CYS A 142 -18.79 -3.40 -5.27
C CYS A 142 -17.50 -3.84 -4.56
N THR A 143 -16.51 -2.96 -4.43
CA THR A 143 -15.24 -3.28 -3.79
C THR A 143 -15.42 -3.58 -2.29
N ALA A 144 -16.27 -2.84 -1.58
CA ALA A 144 -16.60 -3.14 -0.19
C ALA A 144 -17.23 -4.54 -0.02
N MET A 145 -18.15 -4.92 -0.94
CA MET A 145 -18.79 -6.25 -0.94
C MET A 145 -17.86 -7.38 -1.40
N LEU A 146 -16.84 -7.11 -2.23
CA LEU A 146 -15.80 -8.09 -2.57
C LEU A 146 -14.94 -8.48 -1.35
N ASP A 147 -14.92 -7.66 -0.33
CA ASP A 147 -14.21 -7.88 0.93
C ASP A 147 -15.12 -8.44 2.03
N ALA A 148 -16.38 -8.75 1.72
CA ALA A 148 -17.36 -9.19 2.71
C ALA A 148 -16.93 -10.46 3.43
N ARG A 149 -17.14 -10.47 4.74
CA ARG A 149 -16.90 -11.59 5.64
C ARG A 149 -18.15 -11.86 6.50
N LEU A 150 -18.52 -13.12 6.65
CA LEU A 150 -19.61 -13.51 7.53
C LEU A 150 -19.18 -13.34 9.00
N LEU A 151 -20.01 -12.64 9.77
CA LEU A 151 -19.90 -12.53 11.22
C LEU A 151 -20.82 -13.53 11.91
N ALA A 152 -22.10 -13.55 11.52
CA ALA A 152 -23.11 -14.42 12.10
C ALA A 152 -24.26 -14.66 11.10
N GLY A 153 -25.07 -15.70 11.32
CA GLY A 153 -26.27 -16.00 10.56
C GLY A 153 -26.07 -17.12 9.53
N ASP A 154 -26.82 -17.06 8.43
CA ASP A 154 -26.96 -18.13 7.44
C ASP A 154 -25.75 -18.17 6.47
N GLU A 155 -24.94 -19.23 6.60
CA GLU A 155 -23.75 -19.48 5.76
C GLU A 155 -24.11 -19.70 4.28
N ASN A 156 -25.25 -20.33 3.98
CA ASN A 156 -25.70 -20.58 2.62
C ASN A 156 -26.10 -19.25 1.95
N LEU A 157 -26.79 -18.38 2.67
CA LEU A 157 -27.13 -17.04 2.21
C LEU A 157 -25.86 -16.21 1.91
N PHE A 158 -24.84 -16.33 2.75
CA PHE A 158 -23.56 -15.69 2.49
C PHE A 158 -22.83 -16.28 1.27
N ALA A 159 -22.85 -17.61 1.10
CA ALA A 159 -22.26 -18.27 -0.06
C ALA A 159 -22.93 -17.79 -1.37
N ASP A 160 -24.27 -17.73 -1.38
CA ASP A 160 -25.04 -17.19 -2.51
C ASP A 160 -24.74 -15.72 -2.77
N PHE A 161 -24.64 -14.91 -1.72
CA PHE A 161 -24.23 -13.51 -1.81
C PHE A 161 -22.88 -13.39 -2.51
N ARG A 162 -21.85 -14.08 -2.01
CA ARG A 162 -20.51 -14.04 -2.57
C ARG A 162 -20.46 -14.45 -4.04
N ALA A 163 -21.16 -15.53 -4.40
CA ALA A 163 -21.25 -15.99 -5.77
C ALA A 163 -21.93 -14.94 -6.70
N ARG A 164 -23.00 -14.30 -6.19
CA ARG A 164 -23.70 -13.25 -6.95
C ARG A 164 -22.87 -11.99 -7.09
N ILE A 165 -22.17 -11.53 -6.05
CA ILE A 165 -21.29 -10.36 -6.16
C ILE A 165 -20.19 -10.62 -7.20
N LEU A 166 -19.46 -11.73 -7.12
CA LEU A 166 -18.42 -12.09 -8.09
C LEU A 166 -18.95 -12.17 -9.53
N LYS A 167 -20.15 -12.72 -9.73
CA LYS A 167 -20.81 -12.79 -11.06
C LYS A 167 -21.15 -11.39 -11.59
N ASN A 168 -21.53 -10.46 -10.75
CA ASN A 168 -22.02 -9.13 -11.13
C ASN A 168 -20.94 -8.03 -11.12
N VAL A 169 -19.69 -8.33 -10.74
CA VAL A 169 -18.57 -7.39 -10.88
C VAL A 169 -18.51 -6.88 -12.31
N PRO A 170 -18.56 -5.56 -12.57
CA PRO A 170 -18.49 -5.03 -13.93
C PRO A 170 -17.18 -5.43 -14.63
N LYS A 171 -17.24 -5.76 -15.93
CA LYS A 171 -16.04 -6.13 -16.70
C LYS A 171 -14.97 -5.03 -16.75
N ALA A 172 -15.40 -3.78 -16.60
CA ALA A 172 -14.51 -2.62 -16.61
C ALA A 172 -13.87 -2.31 -15.26
N SER A 173 -14.22 -3.02 -14.17
CA SER A 173 -13.77 -2.67 -12.80
C SER A 173 -12.26 -2.65 -12.66
N SER A 174 -11.56 -3.68 -13.12
CA SER A 174 -10.08 -3.73 -13.09
C SER A 174 -9.45 -2.55 -13.85
N ALA A 175 -10.03 -2.16 -15.00
CA ALA A 175 -9.59 -1.00 -15.77
C ALA A 175 -9.81 0.33 -15.04
N GLN A 176 -10.96 0.47 -14.36
CA GLN A 176 -11.28 1.66 -13.59
C GLN A 176 -10.37 1.78 -12.37
N LEU A 177 -10.13 0.68 -11.65
CA LEU A 177 -9.21 0.65 -10.50
C LEU A 177 -7.77 1.00 -10.91
N HIS A 178 -7.29 0.47 -12.04
CA HIS A 178 -5.99 0.87 -12.60
C HIS A 178 -5.96 2.37 -12.98
N LYS A 179 -7.02 2.89 -13.59
CA LYS A 179 -7.12 4.33 -13.89
C LYS A 179 -7.10 5.18 -12.62
N MET A 180 -7.75 4.73 -11.54
CA MET A 180 -7.69 5.41 -10.24
C MET A 180 -6.28 5.42 -9.69
N HIS A 181 -5.55 4.30 -9.73
CA HIS A 181 -4.14 4.24 -9.36
C HIS A 181 -3.29 5.27 -10.13
N LEU A 182 -3.38 5.29 -11.45
CA LEU A 182 -2.63 6.24 -12.28
C LEU A 182 -2.99 7.71 -12.00
N ALA A 183 -4.29 8.00 -11.79
CA ALA A 183 -4.75 9.35 -11.48
C ALA A 183 -4.20 9.86 -10.14
N ARG A 184 -4.05 8.99 -9.14
CA ARG A 184 -3.47 9.36 -7.83
C ARG A 184 -2.02 9.83 -7.99
N GLY A 185 -1.20 9.09 -8.73
CA GLY A 185 0.17 9.50 -9.05
C GLY A 185 0.24 10.82 -9.81
N ALA A 186 -0.63 11.01 -10.79
CA ALA A 186 -0.65 12.23 -11.61
C ALA A 186 -1.11 13.48 -10.84
N HIS A 187 -2.09 13.37 -9.93
CA HIS A 187 -2.60 14.50 -9.15
C HIS A 187 -1.65 14.94 -8.03
N ALA A 188 -0.93 13.99 -7.44
CA ALA A 188 0.01 14.31 -6.36
C ALA A 188 1.34 14.87 -6.87
N GLY A 189 1.64 14.72 -8.17
CA GLY A 189 2.92 15.11 -8.76
C GLY A 189 4.11 14.27 -8.31
N SER A 190 4.05 13.70 -7.10
CA SER A 190 5.07 12.83 -6.50
C SER A 190 4.45 11.97 -5.37
N VAL A 191 5.09 10.84 -5.07
CA VAL A 191 4.81 10.05 -3.86
C VAL A 191 5.29 10.79 -2.59
N GLN A 192 6.20 11.76 -2.77
CA GLN A 192 6.94 12.45 -1.72
C GLN A 192 6.24 13.74 -1.29
N LEU A 193 5.02 13.62 -0.79
CA LEU A 193 4.23 14.72 -0.25
C LEU A 193 4.72 15.12 1.15
N LEU A 194 4.73 16.42 1.45
CA LEU A 194 5.14 16.92 2.77
C LEU A 194 4.29 16.31 3.90
N GLU A 195 2.99 16.30 3.76
CA GLU A 195 2.06 15.72 4.75
C GLU A 195 1.21 14.61 4.09
N PRO A 196 1.80 13.43 3.92
CA PRO A 196 1.11 12.35 3.22
C PRO A 196 -0.01 11.74 4.09
N ASN A 197 -1.10 11.37 3.43
CA ASN A 197 -2.10 10.49 4.02
C ASN A 197 -1.64 9.04 3.82
N VAL A 198 -1.30 8.34 4.91
CA VAL A 198 -0.75 6.98 4.88
C VAL A 198 -1.70 5.95 4.27
N LYS A 199 -2.99 6.27 4.19
CA LYS A 199 -4.01 5.46 3.54
C LYS A 199 -4.25 5.89 2.09
N GLU A 200 -4.45 7.20 1.84
CA GLU A 200 -4.99 7.69 0.57
C GLU A 200 -3.94 8.32 -0.36
N SER A 201 -2.74 8.72 0.09
CA SER A 201 -1.72 9.25 -0.79
C SER A 201 -1.13 8.18 -1.73
N PRO A 202 -0.49 8.56 -2.86
CA PRO A 202 0.25 7.60 -3.68
C PRO A 202 1.24 6.79 -2.84
N GLY A 203 1.28 5.49 -3.06
CA GLY A 203 2.08 4.57 -2.25
C GLY A 203 1.49 4.22 -0.87
N GLY A 204 0.35 4.80 -0.48
CA GLY A 204 -0.36 4.47 0.75
C GLY A 204 -1.15 3.15 0.66
N LEU A 205 -1.82 2.78 1.75
CA LEU A 205 -2.56 1.50 1.85
C LEU A 205 -3.64 1.33 0.77
N ARG A 206 -4.21 2.41 0.26
CA ARG A 206 -5.24 2.37 -0.80
C ARG A 206 -4.68 1.79 -2.11
N GLU A 207 -3.40 1.99 -2.41
CA GLU A 207 -2.78 1.41 -3.61
C GLU A 207 -2.84 -0.11 -3.59
N ILE A 208 -2.51 -0.70 -2.44
CA ILE A 208 -2.57 -2.15 -2.24
C ILE A 208 -4.02 -2.65 -2.42
N HIS A 209 -4.99 -1.94 -1.83
CA HIS A 209 -6.40 -2.30 -1.95
C HIS A 209 -6.90 -2.19 -3.40
N LEU A 210 -6.50 -1.16 -4.15
CA LEU A 210 -6.85 -1.03 -5.57
C LEU A 210 -6.38 -2.23 -6.36
N PHE A 211 -5.16 -2.70 -6.12
CA PHE A 211 -4.62 -3.87 -6.80
C PHE A 211 -5.32 -5.18 -6.36
N GLU A 212 -5.56 -5.36 -5.05
CA GLU A 212 -6.34 -6.48 -4.52
C GLU A 212 -7.74 -6.56 -5.16
N TRP A 213 -8.46 -5.45 -5.25
CA TRP A 213 -9.75 -5.40 -5.93
C TRP A 213 -9.64 -5.60 -7.45
N GLY A 214 -8.57 -5.11 -8.05
CA GLY A 214 -8.25 -5.36 -9.46
C GLY A 214 -8.12 -6.86 -9.75
N LEU A 215 -7.34 -7.57 -8.93
CA LEU A 215 -7.18 -9.03 -9.01
C LEU A 215 -8.51 -9.76 -8.78
N LYS A 216 -9.23 -9.45 -7.69
CA LYS A 216 -10.55 -10.05 -7.41
C LYS A 216 -11.53 -9.85 -8.56
N SER A 217 -11.52 -8.66 -9.16
CA SER A 217 -12.42 -8.31 -10.25
C SER A 217 -12.07 -9.05 -11.55
N GLU A 218 -10.80 -9.14 -11.91
CA GLU A 218 -10.33 -9.80 -13.14
C GLU A 218 -10.47 -11.32 -13.03
N LEU A 219 -10.01 -11.90 -11.93
CA LEU A 219 -10.00 -13.34 -11.69
C LEU A 219 -11.36 -13.89 -11.27
N ARG A 220 -12.31 -13.04 -10.89
CA ARG A 220 -13.62 -13.44 -10.35
C ARG A 220 -13.47 -14.33 -9.10
N GLN A 221 -12.51 -14.01 -8.24
CA GLN A 221 -12.20 -14.75 -7.03
C GLN A 221 -12.29 -13.84 -5.80
N ALA A 222 -12.84 -14.38 -4.72
CA ALA A 222 -12.90 -13.67 -3.43
C ALA A 222 -11.56 -13.76 -2.66
N VAL A 223 -10.83 -14.86 -2.82
CA VAL A 223 -9.52 -15.10 -2.19
C VAL A 223 -8.47 -15.08 -3.29
N ILE A 224 -7.44 -14.27 -3.09
CA ILE A 224 -6.39 -13.98 -4.08
C ILE A 224 -4.97 -14.09 -3.48
N SER A 225 -4.82 -14.73 -2.30
CA SER A 225 -3.52 -14.82 -1.60
C SER A 225 -2.38 -15.30 -2.52
N ASP A 226 -2.65 -16.30 -3.34
CA ASP A 226 -1.67 -16.92 -4.21
C ASP A 226 -1.55 -16.23 -5.57
N ALA A 227 -2.52 -15.36 -5.93
CA ALA A 227 -2.55 -14.72 -7.23
C ALA A 227 -1.53 -13.57 -7.37
N PHE A 228 -1.01 -13.03 -6.26
CA PHE A 228 -0.01 -11.96 -6.33
C PHE A 228 1.28 -12.41 -7.03
N SER A 229 1.73 -13.64 -6.81
CA SER A 229 2.94 -14.20 -7.41
C SER A 229 2.86 -14.38 -8.94
N ASP A 230 1.66 -14.41 -9.51
CA ASP A 230 1.47 -14.45 -10.95
C ASP A 230 1.78 -13.09 -11.61
N TYR A 231 1.69 -12.01 -10.84
CA TYR A 231 1.79 -10.63 -11.34
C TYR A 231 2.94 -9.83 -10.74
N LEU A 232 3.52 -10.27 -9.63
CA LEU A 232 4.65 -9.63 -8.96
C LEU A 232 5.78 -10.64 -8.77
N ASP A 233 7.04 -10.20 -8.94
CA ASP A 233 8.19 -11.04 -8.61
C ASP A 233 8.49 -11.03 -7.10
N ASP A 234 9.41 -11.89 -6.66
CA ASP A 234 9.76 -12.05 -5.24
C ASP A 234 10.25 -10.75 -4.59
N GLN A 235 10.94 -9.90 -5.35
CA GLN A 235 11.44 -8.62 -4.83
C GLN A 235 10.29 -7.62 -4.67
N GLU A 236 9.39 -7.54 -5.64
CA GLU A 236 8.19 -6.71 -5.61
C GLU A 236 7.21 -7.17 -4.51
N LEU A 237 7.05 -8.47 -4.34
CA LEU A 237 6.24 -9.05 -3.25
C LEU A 237 6.80 -8.69 -1.88
N LYS A 238 8.11 -8.82 -1.69
CA LYS A 238 8.78 -8.43 -0.44
C LYS A 238 8.64 -6.93 -0.17
N ALA A 239 8.84 -6.10 -1.19
CA ALA A 239 8.69 -4.65 -1.08
C ALA A 239 7.25 -4.26 -0.71
N LEU A 240 6.25 -4.86 -1.37
CA LEU A 240 4.84 -4.63 -1.08
C LEU A 240 4.46 -5.07 0.34
N ALA A 241 4.96 -6.22 0.79
CA ALA A 241 4.71 -6.73 2.14
C ALA A 241 5.35 -5.82 3.21
N ALA A 242 6.61 -5.42 3.01
CA ALA A 242 7.32 -4.51 3.92
C ALA A 242 6.64 -3.12 3.97
N GLY A 243 6.28 -2.55 2.81
CA GLY A 243 5.56 -1.29 2.74
C GLY A 243 4.21 -1.34 3.43
N ARG A 244 3.42 -2.41 3.21
CA ARG A 244 2.14 -2.64 3.89
C ARG A 244 2.29 -2.71 5.41
N GLU A 245 3.26 -3.46 5.89
CA GLU A 245 3.56 -3.60 7.31
C GLU A 245 3.92 -2.26 7.93
N PHE A 246 4.82 -1.51 7.30
CA PHE A 246 5.29 -0.21 7.77
C PHE A 246 4.15 0.84 7.81
N LEU A 247 3.36 0.92 6.75
CA LEU A 247 2.21 1.84 6.67
C LEU A 247 1.14 1.54 7.74
N TRP A 248 0.91 0.26 8.06
CA TRP A 248 0.01 -0.13 9.14
C TRP A 248 0.53 0.30 10.50
N ARG A 249 1.83 0.16 10.77
CA ARG A 249 2.44 0.63 12.01
C ARG A 249 2.28 2.14 12.18
N ILE A 250 2.53 2.92 11.14
CA ILE A 250 2.32 4.38 11.19
C ILE A 250 0.85 4.71 11.45
N ARG A 251 -0.05 4.06 10.73
CA ARG A 251 -1.49 4.31 10.85
C ARG A 251 -2.02 4.02 12.25
N HIS A 252 -1.57 2.93 12.86
CA HIS A 252 -1.94 2.61 14.24
C HIS A 252 -1.43 3.67 15.21
N GLU A 253 -0.17 4.07 15.10
CA GLU A 253 0.39 5.07 15.98
C GLU A 253 -0.30 6.42 15.83
N LEU A 254 -0.64 6.85 14.61
CA LEU A 254 -1.44 8.06 14.38
C LEU A 254 -2.80 7.99 15.10
N HIS A 255 -3.51 6.86 15.02
CA HIS A 255 -4.80 6.69 15.69
C HIS A 255 -4.67 6.61 17.22
N PHE A 256 -3.62 5.94 17.74
CA PHE A 256 -3.36 5.85 19.18
C PHE A 256 -2.97 7.21 19.77
N THR A 257 -2.12 7.96 19.07
CA THR A 257 -1.63 9.27 19.53
C THR A 257 -2.70 10.34 19.47
N THR A 258 -3.47 10.41 18.38
CA THR A 258 -4.49 11.45 18.20
C THR A 258 -5.82 11.12 18.88
N GLY A 259 -6.06 9.85 19.23
CA GLY A 259 -7.33 9.38 19.81
C GLY A 259 -8.52 9.44 18.85
N ARG A 260 -8.30 9.76 17.58
CA ARG A 260 -9.32 9.91 16.53
C ARG A 260 -8.89 9.22 15.23
N LYS A 261 -9.82 9.07 14.30
CA LYS A 261 -9.53 8.66 12.92
C LYS A 261 -8.69 9.73 12.24
N HIS A 262 -7.41 9.44 12.06
CA HIS A 262 -6.45 10.40 11.51
C HIS A 262 -5.37 9.67 10.72
N ASP A 263 -5.43 9.78 9.40
CA ASP A 263 -4.55 9.07 8.47
C ASP A 263 -3.49 9.99 7.82
N VAL A 264 -3.45 11.30 8.18
CA VAL A 264 -2.48 12.27 7.66
C VAL A 264 -1.28 12.36 8.59
N LEU A 265 -0.09 12.23 8.04
CA LEU A 265 1.17 12.41 8.74
C LEU A 265 1.54 13.91 8.72
N GLU A 266 0.87 14.70 9.56
CA GLU A 266 1.08 16.14 9.71
C GLU A 266 2.42 16.45 10.36
N ASN A 267 3.01 17.62 10.07
CA ASN A 267 4.30 18.02 10.60
C ASN A 267 4.38 17.94 12.13
N GLU A 268 3.30 18.27 12.82
CA GLU A 268 3.21 18.23 14.30
C GLU A 268 3.33 16.81 14.85
N ASN A 269 2.85 15.82 14.13
CA ASN A 269 2.80 14.42 14.57
C ASN A 269 4.06 13.61 14.20
N LYS A 270 4.81 14.03 13.17
CA LYS A 270 5.98 13.29 12.67
C LYS A 270 7.03 12.96 13.71
N PRO A 271 7.50 13.93 14.56
CA PRO A 271 8.52 13.62 15.54
C PRO A 271 8.06 12.60 16.58
N LEU A 272 6.79 12.71 17.03
CA LEU A 272 6.22 11.78 18.00
C LEU A 272 6.04 10.39 17.42
N VAL A 273 5.50 10.29 16.18
CA VAL A 273 5.34 9.01 15.49
C VAL A 273 6.70 8.35 15.27
N ALA A 274 7.72 9.10 14.83
CA ALA A 274 9.06 8.59 14.66
C ALA A 274 9.60 8.00 15.97
N GLN A 275 9.52 8.75 17.08
CA GLN A 275 9.95 8.30 18.39
C GLN A 275 9.22 7.02 18.86
N MET A 276 7.90 6.99 18.72
CA MET A 276 7.08 5.83 19.14
C MET A 276 7.33 4.58 18.27
N LEU A 277 7.79 4.76 17.04
CA LEU A 277 8.21 3.67 16.17
C LEU A 277 9.68 3.25 16.37
N GLY A 278 10.39 3.87 17.32
CA GLY A 278 11.75 3.50 17.72
C GLY A 278 12.87 4.22 16.96
N TYR A 279 12.56 5.30 16.23
CA TYR A 279 13.60 6.15 15.64
C TYR A 279 14.22 7.05 16.69
N ALA A 280 15.55 7.19 16.65
CA ALA A 280 16.31 8.03 17.55
C ALA A 280 17.30 8.88 16.76
N ASP A 281 17.60 10.07 17.27
CA ASP A 281 18.63 10.94 16.72
C ASP A 281 19.99 10.23 16.74
N ARG A 282 20.75 10.32 15.67
CA ARG A 282 22.09 9.74 15.56
C ARG A 282 23.12 10.85 15.51
N SER A 283 24.08 10.82 16.42
CA SER A 283 25.29 11.63 16.31
C SER A 283 26.29 10.94 15.38
N ALA A 284 26.97 11.72 14.54
CA ALA A 284 28.09 11.23 13.74
C ALA A 284 29.25 10.86 14.67
N GLY A 285 29.32 9.63 15.11
CA GLY A 285 30.44 9.15 15.92
C GLY A 285 29.98 8.21 17.04
N GLY A 286 29.99 6.93 16.78
CA GLY A 286 30.12 5.91 17.80
C GLY A 286 28.91 5.04 18.10
N GLY A 287 29.08 3.74 17.92
CA GLY A 287 28.40 2.70 18.69
C GLY A 287 27.26 1.97 17.96
N ASP A 288 27.48 0.70 17.75
CA ASP A 288 26.53 -0.29 17.28
C ASP A 288 25.19 -0.25 18.01
N VAL A 289 24.11 -0.02 17.28
CA VAL A 289 22.75 -0.32 17.71
C VAL A 289 22.18 -1.36 16.75
N PRO A 290 21.48 -2.40 17.25
CA PRO A 290 21.06 -3.53 16.44
C PRO A 290 20.19 -3.09 15.27
N ALA A 291 20.60 -3.51 14.07
CA ALA A 291 19.91 -3.27 12.83
C ALA A 291 18.56 -3.98 12.84
N HIS A 292 17.46 -3.26 12.61
CA HIS A 292 16.32 -3.88 11.97
C HIS A 292 16.75 -4.31 10.57
N GLU A 293 16.67 -5.61 10.30
CA GLU A 293 17.00 -6.20 9.00
C GLU A 293 16.01 -5.72 7.92
N GLY A 294 16.37 -4.64 7.25
CA GLY A 294 15.78 -4.21 5.99
C GLY A 294 16.87 -4.10 4.93
N PRO A 295 16.59 -4.27 3.62
CA PRO A 295 17.58 -4.45 2.57
C PRO A 295 18.29 -3.18 2.12
N VAL A 296 18.52 -2.19 2.96
CA VAL A 296 19.23 -0.96 2.61
C VAL A 296 20.62 -0.96 3.24
N ARG A 297 21.64 -1.20 2.40
CA ARG A 297 23.05 -1.01 2.77
C ARG A 297 23.29 0.46 3.14
N ARG A 298 23.82 0.69 4.36
CA ARG A 298 24.32 1.98 4.78
C ARG A 298 25.54 2.37 3.94
N VAL A 299 25.51 3.54 3.34
CA VAL A 299 26.69 4.20 2.79
C VAL A 299 27.19 5.18 3.86
N GLY A 300 28.43 4.97 4.33
CA GLY A 300 29.06 5.87 5.29
C GLY A 300 29.40 7.20 4.64
N THR A 301 28.98 8.30 5.25
CA THR A 301 29.39 9.65 4.86
C THR A 301 30.81 9.91 5.35
N THR A 302 31.72 10.17 4.43
CA THR A 302 33.04 10.71 4.74
C THR A 302 32.99 12.22 4.84
N ASP A 303 33.39 12.72 6.01
CA ASP A 303 33.56 14.11 6.40
C ASP A 303 34.37 14.94 5.41
N ARG A 304 33.78 16.04 4.93
CA ARG A 304 34.53 17.19 4.39
C ARG A 304 33.72 18.47 4.60
N THR A 305 33.91 19.12 5.71
CA THR A 305 33.75 20.54 6.04
C THR A 305 33.03 20.75 7.37
N GLY A 306 33.69 21.42 8.31
CA GLY A 306 33.33 21.72 9.69
C GLY A 306 32.03 22.49 9.98
N ALA A 307 30.93 22.04 9.44
CA ALA A 307 29.58 22.38 9.82
C ALA A 307 28.89 21.08 10.26
N ASP A 308 28.01 21.14 11.23
CA ASP A 308 27.30 20.03 11.91
C ASP A 308 26.36 19.21 10.97
N TRP A 309 26.89 18.79 9.83
CA TRP A 309 26.19 17.99 8.78
C TRP A 309 26.08 16.51 9.11
N GLY A 310 26.46 16.13 10.31
CA GLY A 310 26.61 14.74 10.75
C GLY A 310 25.47 14.20 11.60
N ARG A 311 24.40 14.96 11.88
CA ARG A 311 23.30 14.53 12.74
C ARG A 311 22.06 14.25 11.91
N GLU A 312 21.78 12.98 11.63
CA GLU A 312 20.50 12.57 11.07
C GLU A 312 19.45 12.61 12.19
N LEU A 313 18.43 13.47 12.05
CA LEU A 313 17.31 13.52 12.99
C LEU A 313 16.45 12.27 12.87
N ALA A 314 15.91 11.80 13.99
CA ALA A 314 14.98 10.66 14.03
C ALA A 314 13.83 10.80 13.03
N VAL A 315 13.31 12.02 12.88
CA VAL A 315 12.22 12.32 11.94
C VAL A 315 12.66 12.25 10.48
N GLU A 316 13.89 12.61 10.15
CA GLU A 316 14.42 12.54 8.77
C GLU A 316 14.63 11.08 8.35
N ALA A 317 15.23 10.26 9.23
CA ALA A 317 15.38 8.83 9.01
C ALA A 317 14.02 8.14 8.85
N PHE A 318 13.03 8.47 9.69
CA PHE A 318 11.67 7.97 9.59
C PHE A 318 10.99 8.36 8.27
N LEU A 319 11.09 9.62 7.86
CA LEU A 319 10.48 10.10 6.61
C LEU A 319 11.15 9.48 5.38
N ARG A 320 12.47 9.30 5.42
CA ARG A 320 13.20 8.59 4.36
C ARG A 320 12.66 7.17 4.19
N ASP A 321 12.52 6.42 5.27
CA ASP A 321 11.95 5.07 5.25
C ASP A 321 10.50 5.10 4.74
N TYR A 322 9.70 6.08 5.18
CA TYR A 322 8.34 6.26 4.68
C TYR A 322 8.31 6.40 3.15
N TYR A 323 9.10 7.30 2.59
CA TYR A 323 9.09 7.54 1.15
C TYR A 323 9.64 6.36 0.35
N LEU A 324 10.66 5.67 0.87
CA LEU A 324 11.18 4.44 0.26
C LEU A 324 10.08 3.36 0.18
N HIS A 325 9.36 3.12 1.27
CA HIS A 325 8.28 2.15 1.30
C HIS A 325 7.08 2.57 0.44
N ALA A 326 6.70 3.84 0.47
CA ALA A 326 5.60 4.36 -0.33
C ALA A 326 5.91 4.28 -1.83
N SER A 327 7.13 4.68 -2.25
CA SER A 327 7.58 4.58 -3.64
C SER A 327 7.64 3.13 -4.13
N ALA A 328 8.17 2.22 -3.31
CA ALA A 328 8.23 0.81 -3.64
C ALA A 328 6.83 0.18 -3.77
N THR A 329 5.89 0.55 -2.86
CA THR A 329 4.49 0.12 -2.91
C THR A 329 3.79 0.61 -4.17
N PHE A 330 3.88 1.91 -4.45
CA PHE A 330 3.27 2.51 -5.64
C PHE A 330 3.78 1.85 -6.92
N HIS A 331 5.07 1.63 -6.99
CA HIS A 331 5.72 1.02 -8.14
C HIS A 331 5.33 -0.44 -8.33
N ALA A 332 5.33 -1.26 -7.26
CA ALA A 332 4.91 -2.66 -7.33
C ALA A 332 3.45 -2.78 -7.78
N VAL A 333 2.55 -1.93 -7.28
CA VAL A 333 1.14 -1.89 -7.69
C VAL A 333 1.00 -1.50 -9.16
N ARG A 334 1.75 -0.50 -9.63
CA ARG A 334 1.77 -0.11 -11.05
C ARG A 334 2.15 -1.29 -11.94
N LEU A 335 3.24 -1.96 -11.64
CA LEU A 335 3.70 -3.14 -12.40
C LEU A 335 2.69 -4.28 -12.35
N GLY A 336 2.11 -4.54 -11.17
CA GLY A 336 1.06 -5.54 -11.02
C GLY A 336 -0.13 -5.28 -11.95
N PHE A 337 -0.62 -4.04 -12.01
CA PHE A 337 -1.70 -3.65 -12.92
C PHE A 337 -1.29 -3.72 -14.40
N GLU A 338 -0.09 -3.31 -14.75
CA GLU A 338 0.42 -3.40 -16.12
C GLU A 338 0.41 -4.88 -16.59
N ARG A 339 0.89 -5.80 -15.75
CA ARG A 339 0.91 -7.24 -16.04
C ARG A 339 -0.48 -7.87 -16.05
N LEU A 340 -1.34 -7.52 -15.07
CA LEU A 340 -2.73 -7.99 -15.01
C LEU A 340 -3.50 -7.63 -16.28
N ARG A 341 -3.15 -6.53 -16.92
CA ARG A 341 -3.80 -6.00 -18.10
C ARG A 341 -3.01 -6.18 -19.39
N ALA A 342 -1.83 -6.81 -19.30
CA ALA A 342 -0.98 -7.04 -20.45
C ALA A 342 -1.74 -7.83 -21.53
N ARG A 343 -1.74 -7.29 -22.74
CA ARG A 343 -2.27 -7.97 -23.92
C ARG A 343 -1.10 -8.31 -24.84
N PRO A 344 -1.17 -9.43 -25.57
CA PRO A 344 -0.15 -9.74 -26.56
C PRO A 344 -0.01 -8.57 -27.54
N LYS A 345 1.21 -8.03 -27.63
CA LYS A 345 1.53 -6.97 -28.59
C LYS A 345 1.41 -7.51 -29.99
N LYS A 346 0.65 -6.84 -30.84
CA LYS A 346 0.39 -7.25 -32.24
C LYS A 346 1.14 -6.37 -33.25
N GLY A 347 1.88 -5.37 -32.77
CA GLY A 347 2.59 -4.43 -33.61
C GLY A 347 3.75 -5.05 -34.39
N ARG A 348 4.15 -4.36 -35.46
CA ARG A 348 5.34 -4.73 -36.23
C ARG A 348 6.61 -4.52 -35.39
N ARG A 349 7.44 -5.54 -35.32
CA ARG A 349 8.77 -5.43 -34.70
C ARG A 349 9.68 -4.60 -35.61
N LEU A 350 10.22 -3.51 -35.05
CA LEU A 350 11.24 -2.68 -35.70
C LEU A 350 12.56 -2.85 -34.93
N LEU A 351 13.56 -3.40 -35.61
CA LEU A 351 14.93 -3.44 -35.04
C LEU A 351 15.48 -2.03 -34.98
N LEU A 352 15.82 -1.55 -33.79
CA LEU A 352 16.45 -0.24 -33.58
C LEU A 352 17.96 -0.36 -33.55
N GLU A 353 18.48 -1.32 -32.79
CA GLU A 353 19.89 -1.70 -32.65
C GLU A 353 19.98 -3.21 -32.33
N PRO A 354 21.14 -3.84 -32.48
CA PRO A 354 21.31 -5.24 -32.06
C PRO A 354 20.92 -5.42 -30.58
N GLY A 355 19.89 -6.24 -30.33
CA GLY A 355 19.36 -6.49 -28.98
C GLY A 355 18.30 -5.50 -28.49
N VAL A 356 17.92 -4.49 -29.31
CA VAL A 356 16.86 -3.51 -29.00
C VAL A 356 15.84 -3.45 -30.12
N VAL A 357 14.58 -3.69 -29.79
CA VAL A 357 13.46 -3.62 -30.75
C VAL A 357 12.38 -2.68 -30.25
N ALA A 358 11.66 -2.07 -31.19
CA ALA A 358 10.43 -1.32 -30.87
C ALA A 358 9.21 -2.13 -31.31
N ILE A 359 8.19 -2.17 -30.46
CA ILE A 359 6.86 -2.76 -30.75
C ILE A 359 5.82 -1.82 -30.13
N ASP A 360 4.80 -1.46 -30.90
CA ASP A 360 3.70 -0.59 -30.42
C ASP A 360 4.17 0.67 -29.66
N ASN A 361 5.21 1.33 -30.17
CA ASN A 361 5.80 2.55 -29.59
C ASN A 361 6.58 2.34 -28.28
N GLU A 362 6.93 1.10 -27.94
CA GLU A 362 7.72 0.76 -26.75
C GLU A 362 9.00 0.00 -27.14
N ILE A 363 10.06 0.24 -26.36
CA ILE A 363 11.34 -0.47 -26.48
C ILE A 363 11.28 -1.77 -25.70
N GLU A 364 11.68 -2.86 -26.35
CA GLU A 364 11.93 -4.18 -25.75
C GLU A 364 13.38 -4.57 -25.89
N LEU A 365 13.86 -5.34 -24.91
CA LEU A 365 15.25 -5.82 -24.83
C LEU A 365 15.30 -7.36 -24.89
N PRO A 366 15.09 -7.96 -26.07
CA PRO A 366 15.03 -9.41 -26.22
C PRO A 366 16.37 -10.10 -25.90
N GLY A 367 17.49 -9.39 -25.87
CA GLY A 367 18.80 -9.91 -25.48
C GLY A 367 18.93 -10.26 -23.99
N GLY A 368 18.01 -9.74 -23.16
CA GLY A 368 17.92 -10.05 -21.73
C GLY A 368 19.17 -9.66 -20.93
N ARG A 369 19.31 -10.27 -19.74
CA ARG A 369 20.40 -9.98 -18.80
C ARG A 369 21.78 -10.23 -19.40
N ALA A 370 21.95 -11.32 -20.16
CA ALA A 370 23.22 -11.67 -20.76
C ALA A 370 23.74 -10.58 -21.72
N TRP A 371 22.82 -9.98 -22.48
CA TRP A 371 23.15 -8.88 -23.40
C TRP A 371 23.56 -7.60 -22.63
N LEU A 372 22.89 -7.27 -21.53
CA LEU A 372 23.30 -6.13 -20.68
C LEU A 372 24.64 -6.38 -20.00
N ALA A 373 24.86 -7.59 -19.48
CA ALA A 373 26.11 -7.94 -18.78
C ALA A 373 27.35 -7.95 -19.69
N GLN A 374 27.19 -8.24 -20.98
CA GLN A 374 28.29 -8.19 -21.95
C GLN A 374 28.82 -6.75 -22.14
N GLU A 375 27.95 -5.75 -22.07
CA GLU A 375 28.29 -4.34 -22.23
C GLU A 375 27.37 -3.49 -21.37
N PRO A 376 27.71 -3.25 -20.07
CA PRO A 376 26.87 -2.50 -19.15
C PRO A 376 26.51 -1.07 -19.60
N LEU A 377 27.34 -0.47 -20.47
CA LEU A 377 27.09 0.83 -21.08
C LEU A 377 25.74 0.88 -21.85
N ARG A 378 25.22 -0.27 -22.27
CA ARG A 378 23.90 -0.42 -22.90
C ARG A 378 22.76 0.09 -22.01
N LEU A 379 22.93 0.05 -20.68
CA LEU A 379 21.98 0.64 -19.74
C LEU A 379 21.78 2.14 -20.00
N LEU A 380 22.86 2.90 -20.24
CA LEU A 380 22.74 4.33 -20.58
C LEU A 380 22.30 4.52 -22.04
N ARG A 381 22.78 3.70 -22.96
CA ARG A 381 22.45 3.77 -24.39
C ARG A 381 20.95 3.60 -24.65
N VAL A 382 20.30 2.71 -23.94
CA VAL A 382 18.84 2.48 -24.06
C VAL A 382 18.05 3.75 -23.73
N PHE A 383 18.43 4.51 -22.69
CA PHE A 383 17.77 5.78 -22.35
C PHE A 383 18.03 6.86 -23.42
N ALA A 384 19.26 6.98 -23.91
CA ALA A 384 19.54 7.89 -25.00
C ALA A 384 18.74 7.54 -26.28
N LEU A 385 18.54 6.25 -26.55
CA LEU A 385 17.73 5.78 -27.67
C LEU A 385 16.24 6.04 -27.46
N SER A 386 15.71 5.75 -26.25
CA SER A 386 14.34 6.05 -25.82
C SER A 386 14.01 7.53 -26.03
N GLN A 387 14.85 8.43 -25.50
CA GLN A 387 14.73 9.86 -25.66
C GLN A 387 14.79 10.29 -27.15
N ASN A 388 15.74 9.71 -27.91
CA ASN A 388 15.94 10.06 -29.31
C ASN A 388 14.77 9.69 -30.20
N ARG A 389 14.18 8.53 -29.96
CA ARG A 389 13.08 7.99 -30.75
C ARG A 389 11.71 8.36 -30.18
N ARG A 390 11.65 8.96 -28.99
CA ARG A 390 10.43 9.25 -28.24
C ARG A 390 9.59 7.97 -28.01
N LEU A 391 10.28 6.90 -27.64
CA LEU A 391 9.68 5.61 -27.35
C LEU A 391 9.74 5.36 -25.84
N ALA A 392 8.67 4.87 -25.25
CA ALA A 392 8.66 4.42 -23.85
C ALA A 392 9.46 3.11 -23.70
N LEU A 393 9.91 2.81 -22.50
CA LEU A 393 10.41 1.48 -22.16
C LEU A 393 9.21 0.57 -21.88
N SER A 394 9.20 -0.63 -22.46
CA SER A 394 8.19 -1.63 -22.06
C SER A 394 8.43 -2.08 -20.61
N GLU A 395 7.40 -2.57 -19.93
CA GLU A 395 7.55 -3.08 -18.56
C GLU A 395 8.65 -4.16 -18.45
N PRO A 396 8.71 -5.17 -19.32
CA PRO A 396 9.81 -6.14 -19.28
C PRO A 396 11.20 -5.51 -19.45
N ALA A 397 11.33 -4.48 -20.30
CA ALA A 397 12.60 -3.77 -20.48
C ALA A 397 12.97 -2.95 -19.23
N ALA A 398 12.02 -2.21 -18.68
CA ALA A 398 12.22 -1.42 -17.46
C ALA A 398 12.61 -2.31 -16.26
N ARG A 399 11.94 -3.45 -16.10
CA ARG A 399 12.27 -4.45 -15.08
C ARG A 399 13.70 -5.00 -15.26
N LEU A 400 14.06 -5.38 -16.49
CA LEU A 400 15.39 -5.88 -16.80
C LEU A 400 16.46 -4.84 -16.49
N ILE A 401 16.23 -3.57 -16.83
CA ILE A 401 17.15 -2.45 -16.54
C ILE A 401 17.32 -2.29 -15.03
N ARG A 402 16.22 -2.22 -14.26
CA ARG A 402 16.26 -2.07 -12.80
C ARG A 402 17.05 -3.18 -12.12
N GLN A 403 16.79 -4.43 -12.50
CA GLN A 403 17.49 -5.59 -11.92
C GLN A 403 18.99 -5.58 -12.23
N ASN A 404 19.42 -4.86 -13.25
CA ASN A 404 20.80 -4.83 -13.73
C ASN A 404 21.49 -3.46 -13.60
N ALA A 405 20.87 -2.47 -12.95
CA ALA A 405 21.45 -1.14 -12.73
C ALA A 405 22.81 -1.20 -12.00
N HIS A 406 22.98 -2.19 -11.11
CA HIS A 406 24.23 -2.47 -10.40
C HIS A 406 25.43 -2.81 -11.29
N LEU A 407 25.23 -3.11 -12.57
CA LEU A 407 26.31 -3.34 -13.55
C LEU A 407 27.04 -2.03 -13.93
N LEU A 408 26.48 -0.84 -13.59
CA LEU A 408 27.17 0.42 -13.75
C LEU A 408 28.20 0.61 -12.64
N ASP A 409 29.28 -0.16 -12.71
CA ASP A 409 30.39 -0.10 -11.78
C ASP A 409 31.32 1.11 -12.01
N ASP A 410 32.38 1.22 -11.20
CA ASP A 410 33.35 2.32 -11.30
C ASP A 410 34.05 2.40 -12.66
N ASN A 411 34.28 1.25 -13.33
CA ASN A 411 34.93 1.24 -14.63
C ASN A 411 34.00 1.87 -15.69
N VAL A 412 32.70 1.50 -15.66
CA VAL A 412 31.72 2.09 -16.58
C VAL A 412 31.54 3.59 -16.29
N ARG A 413 31.40 3.97 -15.02
CA ARG A 413 31.21 5.37 -14.63
C ARG A 413 32.35 6.30 -15.09
N ARG A 414 33.58 5.81 -15.04
CA ARG A 414 34.79 6.58 -15.45
C ARG A 414 35.08 6.53 -16.95
N SER A 415 34.31 5.76 -17.72
CA SER A 415 34.54 5.66 -19.17
C SER A 415 34.12 6.96 -19.89
N VAL A 416 34.89 7.30 -20.93
CA VAL A 416 34.61 8.48 -21.79
C VAL A 416 33.27 8.28 -22.49
N GLU A 417 32.97 7.07 -22.90
CA GLU A 417 31.75 6.71 -23.60
C GLU A 417 30.51 6.91 -22.74
N ALA A 418 30.55 6.53 -21.44
CA ALA A 418 29.45 6.73 -20.50
C ALA A 418 29.21 8.23 -20.29
N ARG A 419 30.27 9.02 -20.07
CA ARG A 419 30.21 10.46 -19.95
C ARG A 419 29.55 11.09 -21.18
N ASP A 420 30.00 10.71 -22.36
CA ASP A 420 29.50 11.30 -23.61
C ASP A 420 28.04 10.92 -23.89
N LEU A 421 27.62 9.71 -23.54
CA LEU A 421 26.21 9.30 -23.58
C LEU A 421 25.36 10.09 -22.61
N PHE A 422 25.79 10.26 -21.38
CA PHE A 422 25.05 11.00 -20.36
C PHE A 422 24.93 12.50 -20.74
N LEU A 423 26.03 13.11 -21.22
CA LEU A 423 26.00 14.49 -21.73
C LEU A 423 25.06 14.66 -22.93
N ARG A 424 24.97 13.65 -23.81
CA ARG A 424 23.99 13.68 -24.92
C ARG A 424 22.54 13.68 -24.42
N ILE A 425 22.24 12.95 -23.35
CA ILE A 425 20.92 12.96 -22.70
C ILE A 425 20.62 14.35 -22.15
N LEU A 426 21.59 14.97 -21.45
CA LEU A 426 21.43 16.30 -20.83
C LEU A 426 21.27 17.43 -21.84
N TRP A 427 22.00 17.39 -22.93
CA TRP A 427 22.00 18.49 -23.93
C TRP A 427 20.79 18.49 -24.86
N ARG A 428 19.93 17.51 -24.77
CA ARG A 428 18.70 17.53 -25.57
C ARG A 428 17.70 18.54 -25.03
N LYS A 429 17.13 19.36 -25.93
CA LYS A 429 16.12 20.37 -25.57
C LYS A 429 14.78 19.78 -25.16
N GLN A 430 14.50 18.49 -25.47
CA GLN A 430 13.21 17.84 -25.22
C GLN A 430 13.39 16.46 -24.60
N GLY A 431 12.55 16.15 -23.61
CA GLY A 431 12.49 14.84 -22.96
C GLY A 431 13.61 14.59 -21.94
N THR A 432 14.44 15.58 -21.60
CA THR A 432 15.53 15.40 -20.63
C THR A 432 15.01 15.09 -19.26
N ALA A 433 14.05 15.88 -18.76
CA ALA A 433 13.46 15.65 -17.44
C ALA A 433 12.77 14.26 -17.35
N ASP A 434 12.00 13.88 -18.36
CA ASP A 434 11.32 12.58 -18.38
C ASP A 434 12.32 11.42 -18.44
N THR A 435 13.43 11.60 -19.18
CA THR A 435 14.50 10.58 -19.27
C THR A 435 15.24 10.46 -17.95
N LEU A 436 15.58 11.57 -17.28
CA LEU A 436 16.24 11.55 -15.98
C LEU A 436 15.34 10.95 -14.90
N ARG A 437 14.04 11.26 -14.88
CA ARG A 437 13.08 10.61 -13.99
C ARG A 437 13.02 9.10 -14.22
N ALA A 438 12.93 8.67 -15.48
CA ALA A 438 12.93 7.24 -15.78
C ALA A 438 14.25 6.56 -15.38
N MET A 439 15.40 7.21 -15.57
CA MET A 439 16.70 6.72 -15.07
C MET A 439 16.74 6.63 -13.54
N HIS A 440 16.17 7.62 -12.87
CA HIS A 440 16.07 7.65 -11.39
C HIS A 440 15.16 6.54 -10.87
N GLU A 441 13.94 6.44 -11.39
CA GLU A 441 12.97 5.41 -11.03
C GLU A 441 13.49 3.97 -11.24
N LEU A 442 14.34 3.77 -12.24
CA LEU A 442 14.94 2.48 -12.55
C LEU A 442 16.31 2.27 -11.86
N GLY A 443 16.72 3.18 -10.98
CA GLY A 443 17.97 3.10 -10.22
C GLY A 443 19.25 3.34 -11.04
N VAL A 444 19.13 3.65 -12.33
CA VAL A 444 20.26 3.85 -13.24
C VAL A 444 20.96 5.18 -12.97
N LEU A 445 20.20 6.23 -12.63
CA LEU A 445 20.78 7.54 -12.35
C LEU A 445 21.67 7.50 -11.10
N GLY A 446 21.16 6.93 -9.99
CA GLY A 446 21.92 6.76 -8.75
C GLY A 446 23.08 5.76 -8.88
N ALA A 447 22.93 4.72 -9.72
CA ALA A 447 24.03 3.81 -10.01
C ALA A 447 25.14 4.48 -10.84
N TYR A 448 24.78 5.39 -11.75
CA TYR A 448 25.75 6.13 -12.57
C TYR A 448 26.38 7.30 -11.82
N LEU A 449 25.58 8.04 -11.05
CA LEU A 449 26.00 9.16 -10.19
C LEU A 449 25.71 8.80 -8.73
N PRO A 450 26.65 8.15 -8.00
CA PRO A 450 26.43 7.72 -6.61
C PRO A 450 26.03 8.87 -5.69
N GLU A 451 26.60 10.07 -5.90
CA GLU A 451 26.29 11.26 -5.12
C GLU A 451 24.80 11.64 -5.26
N PHE A 452 24.22 11.49 -6.45
CA PHE A 452 22.77 11.64 -6.65
C PHE A 452 22.00 10.49 -6.02
N GLY A 453 22.53 9.27 -6.07
CA GLY A 453 21.94 8.11 -5.41
C GLY A 453 21.78 8.30 -3.90
N GLU A 454 22.73 8.98 -3.24
CA GLU A 454 22.66 9.32 -1.81
C GLU A 454 21.52 10.30 -1.49
N THR A 455 21.09 11.11 -2.43
CA THR A 455 19.96 12.06 -2.25
C THR A 455 18.59 11.40 -2.37
N THR A 456 18.53 10.14 -2.78
CA THR A 456 17.26 9.42 -2.99
C THR A 456 16.42 9.38 -1.71
N CYS A 457 15.20 9.95 -1.81
CA CYS A 457 14.29 10.10 -0.68
C CYS A 457 14.91 10.84 0.53
N LEU A 458 15.95 11.62 0.33
CA LEU A 458 16.55 12.44 1.39
C LEU A 458 15.62 13.60 1.71
N VAL A 459 15.25 13.70 2.99
CA VAL A 459 14.36 14.75 3.50
C VAL A 459 15.18 15.73 4.32
N GLN A 460 15.02 17.01 4.05
CA GLN A 460 15.34 18.05 5.02
C GLN A 460 14.05 18.41 5.76
N TYR A 461 14.04 18.15 7.07
CA TYR A 461 12.89 18.46 7.90
C TYR A 461 12.89 19.95 8.27
N ASP A 462 12.37 20.75 7.34
CA ASP A 462 12.13 22.19 7.54
C ASP A 462 10.80 22.62 6.90
N ILE A 463 10.37 23.85 7.17
CA ILE A 463 9.10 24.41 6.68
C ILE A 463 9.16 24.95 5.25
N TYR A 464 10.32 24.93 4.59
CA TYR A 464 10.53 25.55 3.28
C TYR A 464 10.57 24.53 2.14
N HIS A 465 10.97 23.29 2.41
CA HIS A 465 11.12 22.24 1.39
C HIS A 465 9.89 21.36 1.32
N VAL A 466 9.21 21.39 0.16
CA VAL A 466 7.97 20.61 -0.10
C VAL A 466 8.27 19.22 -0.67
N TYR A 467 9.46 19.04 -1.25
CA TYR A 467 9.90 17.82 -1.92
C TYR A 467 11.20 17.30 -1.31
N THR A 468 11.48 16.02 -1.51
CA THR A 468 12.81 15.45 -1.19
C THR A 468 13.89 16.02 -2.11
N VAL A 469 15.15 15.90 -1.69
CA VAL A 469 16.29 16.51 -2.39
C VAL A 469 16.41 16.01 -3.83
N ASP A 470 16.17 14.69 -4.05
CA ASP A 470 16.20 14.07 -5.38
C ASP A 470 15.09 14.55 -6.32
N GLU A 471 13.88 14.82 -5.80
CA GLU A 471 12.78 15.38 -6.61
C GLU A 471 12.95 16.88 -6.89
N HIS A 472 13.64 17.59 -5.99
CA HIS A 472 13.90 19.02 -6.16
C HIS A 472 15.05 19.29 -7.14
N THR A 473 16.01 18.36 -7.26
CA THR A 473 17.19 18.47 -8.11
C THR A 473 16.93 18.02 -9.55
#